data_63e8b9bab413d2646a9bc112288e72c0
#
_entry.id   63e8b9bab413d2646a9bc112288e72c0
#
_cell.length_a   1.000
_cell.length_b   1.000
_cell.length_c   1.000
_cell.angle_alpha   90.00
_cell.angle_beta   90.00
_cell.angle_gamma   90.00
#
_symmetry.space_group_name_H-M   'P 1'
#
loop_
_entity.id
_entity.type
_entity.pdbx_description
1 polymer ?
#
loop_
_entity_poly.entity_id
_entity_poly.type
_entity_poly.pdbx_seq_one_letter_code
_entity_poly.pdbx_strand_id
1 'polypeptide(L)'
;MNLYEKAFYDLMQKKPFFANLMLNCTIQLTQDKKVPTAMVGVDRKARKVKMVFNTDYLASIPEGCVMGVIEHESLHIAFSHIFMEYRFNHSIDAQVWNIATDCALNQFINSDNLHKDWITPESLEKMLGVPLERKQTAEYYYEKLKENKDKLEFVQSQDDHSGFGGPNDSDFMTPDEMKAIFKDTIEKTVQQSNGNIPKGLEGIIAQMTSNKVNWKQKFRNFVGKAVSNTTKHTRKRPNRRLGLDAPGRKKNRTVTLAFVTDSSGSVSDDAYSLFLAEAQSALKSCSTTIYHIQADMEVNDVTKYKASDKIKFERKGYGGTAYGPGLKKAVELGCDAIVYMGDMDASD
;
A
#
# COMPACT_ATOMS: atom_id res chain seq x y z
N MET A 1 0.99 -20.11 33.89
CA MET A 1 0.95 -19.69 32.49
C MET A 1 -0.52 -19.73 32.07
N ASN A 2 -1.08 -18.63 31.64
CA ASN A 2 -2.46 -18.60 31.15
C ASN A 2 -2.57 -19.21 29.75
N LEU A 3 -3.79 -19.44 29.24
CA LEU A 3 -3.99 -20.09 27.93
C LEU A 3 -3.37 -19.29 26.77
N TYR A 4 -3.45 -17.97 26.83
CA TYR A 4 -2.82 -17.07 25.86
C TYR A 4 -1.29 -17.22 25.88
N GLU A 5 -0.67 -17.16 27.07
CA GLU A 5 0.79 -17.31 27.20
C GLU A 5 1.29 -18.67 26.67
N LYS A 6 0.52 -19.73 26.92
CA LYS A 6 0.84 -21.06 26.40
C LYS A 6 0.75 -21.13 24.89
N ALA A 7 -0.34 -20.59 24.31
CA ALA A 7 -0.52 -20.51 22.87
C ALA A 7 0.57 -19.66 22.19
N PHE A 8 0.96 -18.56 22.81
CA PHE A 8 2.05 -17.72 22.34
C PHE A 8 3.40 -18.45 22.34
N TYR A 9 3.70 -19.17 23.42
CA TYR A 9 4.91 -19.99 23.49
C TYR A 9 4.94 -21.07 22.40
N ASP A 10 3.83 -21.75 22.16
CA ASP A 10 3.68 -22.73 21.09
C ASP A 10 3.87 -22.11 19.70
N LEU A 11 3.34 -20.92 19.48
CA LEU A 11 3.56 -20.16 18.24
C LEU A 11 5.03 -19.81 18.02
N MET A 12 5.74 -19.40 19.07
CA MET A 12 7.18 -19.12 18.98
C MET A 12 7.97 -20.33 18.48
N GLN A 13 7.56 -21.53 18.89
CA GLN A 13 8.23 -22.78 18.50
C GLN A 13 7.82 -23.26 17.10
N LYS A 14 6.53 -23.20 16.79
CA LYS A 14 5.95 -23.84 15.60
C LYS A 14 5.78 -22.88 14.42
N LYS A 15 5.48 -21.61 14.69
CA LYS A 15 5.10 -20.60 13.69
C LYS A 15 5.68 -19.22 14.06
N PRO A 16 7.00 -19.04 14.03
CA PRO A 16 7.68 -17.85 14.55
C PRO A 16 7.24 -16.54 13.89
N PHE A 17 6.75 -16.58 12.65
CA PHE A 17 6.21 -15.38 11.97
C PHE A 17 5.07 -14.75 12.79
N PHE A 18 4.09 -15.53 13.21
CA PHE A 18 2.94 -15.02 13.98
C PHE A 18 3.36 -14.53 15.37
N ALA A 19 4.27 -15.24 16.01
CA ALA A 19 4.83 -14.82 17.30
C ALA A 19 5.57 -13.47 17.18
N ASN A 20 6.40 -13.29 16.16
CA ASN A 20 7.09 -12.03 15.89
C ASN A 20 6.09 -10.92 15.56
N LEU A 21 5.00 -11.22 14.84
CA LEU A 21 3.95 -10.24 14.58
C LEU A 21 3.32 -9.72 15.87
N MET A 22 2.99 -10.62 16.78
CA MET A 22 2.46 -10.25 18.10
C MET A 22 3.43 -9.40 18.92
N LEU A 23 4.73 -9.70 18.88
CA LEU A 23 5.75 -8.88 19.57
C LEU A 23 5.84 -7.45 19.02
N ASN A 24 5.44 -7.23 17.78
CA ASN A 24 5.37 -5.90 17.16
C ASN A 24 4.04 -5.18 17.42
N CYS A 25 3.05 -5.84 18.03
CA CYS A 25 1.75 -5.30 18.38
C CYS A 25 1.64 -4.95 19.85
N THR A 26 0.68 -4.09 20.19
CA THR A 26 0.23 -3.90 21.57
C THR A 26 -0.82 -4.96 21.89
N ILE A 27 -0.56 -5.84 22.85
CA ILE A 27 -1.49 -6.89 23.25
C ILE A 27 -2.28 -6.45 24.48
N GLN A 28 -3.60 -6.62 24.43
CA GLN A 28 -4.50 -6.39 25.54
C GLN A 28 -5.38 -7.61 25.77
N LEU A 29 -5.38 -8.10 27.00
CA LEU A 29 -6.35 -9.10 27.45
C LEU A 29 -7.51 -8.39 28.15
N THR A 30 -8.74 -8.84 27.89
CA THR A 30 -9.96 -8.22 28.42
C THR A 30 -11.01 -9.27 28.75
N GLN A 31 -11.98 -8.89 29.60
CA GLN A 31 -13.23 -9.62 29.84
C GLN A 31 -14.45 -8.75 29.46
N ASP A 32 -14.21 -7.63 28.76
CA ASP A 32 -15.28 -6.74 28.32
C ASP A 32 -16.13 -7.43 27.25
N LYS A 33 -17.43 -7.51 27.49
CA LYS A 33 -18.41 -8.08 26.55
C LYS A 33 -18.53 -7.32 25.23
N LYS A 34 -17.97 -6.08 25.18
CA LYS A 34 -17.87 -5.33 23.93
C LYS A 34 -16.87 -5.94 22.93
N VAL A 35 -15.98 -6.78 23.43
CA VAL A 35 -15.08 -7.60 22.60
C VAL A 35 -15.49 -9.05 22.86
N PRO A 36 -16.38 -9.62 22.06
CA PRO A 36 -16.93 -10.96 22.33
C PRO A 36 -15.87 -12.06 22.19
N THR A 37 -14.94 -11.93 21.28
CA THR A 37 -13.91 -12.91 20.92
C THR A 37 -12.50 -12.34 20.96
N ALA A 38 -12.07 -11.75 19.85
CA ALA A 38 -10.82 -11.02 19.70
C ALA A 38 -11.05 -9.86 18.72
N MET A 39 -10.10 -8.96 18.64
CA MET A 39 -10.13 -7.88 17.63
C MET A 39 -8.75 -7.32 17.36
N VAL A 40 -8.53 -6.85 16.15
CA VAL A 40 -7.36 -6.07 15.74
C VAL A 40 -7.75 -4.61 15.51
N GLY A 41 -6.89 -3.68 15.84
CA GLY A 41 -7.09 -2.25 15.63
C GLY A 41 -5.77 -1.49 15.69
N VAL A 42 -5.84 -0.19 15.91
CA VAL A 42 -4.66 0.67 16.10
C VAL A 42 -4.70 1.33 17.46
N ASP A 43 -3.63 1.17 18.23
CA ASP A 43 -3.37 2.00 19.39
C ASP A 43 -2.85 3.37 18.91
N ARG A 44 -3.73 4.36 18.94
CA ARG A 44 -3.44 5.71 18.45
C ARG A 44 -2.35 6.42 19.23
N LYS A 45 -2.28 6.18 20.56
CA LYS A 45 -1.28 6.79 21.43
C LYS A 45 0.10 6.20 21.21
N ALA A 46 0.17 4.88 21.13
CA ALA A 46 1.41 4.17 20.86
C ALA A 46 1.81 4.15 19.36
N ARG A 47 0.86 4.51 18.46
CA ARG A 47 1.03 4.39 17.00
C ARG A 47 1.46 2.98 16.58
N LYS A 48 0.83 1.98 17.17
CA LYS A 48 1.08 0.55 16.93
C LYS A 48 -0.21 -0.18 16.62
N VAL A 49 -0.07 -1.29 15.93
CA VAL A 49 -1.18 -2.26 15.80
C VAL A 49 -1.49 -2.79 17.20
N LYS A 50 -2.78 -2.90 17.51
CA LYS A 50 -3.30 -3.39 18.78
C LYS A 50 -4.11 -4.65 18.52
N MET A 51 -3.86 -5.70 19.27
CA MET A 51 -4.67 -6.91 19.32
C MET A 51 -5.30 -7.04 20.69
N VAL A 52 -6.60 -7.28 20.75
CA VAL A 52 -7.35 -7.46 21.98
C VAL A 52 -7.95 -8.86 21.99
N PHE A 53 -7.77 -9.60 23.07
CA PHE A 53 -8.28 -10.96 23.21
C PHE A 53 -9.19 -11.04 24.44
N ASN A 54 -10.38 -11.61 24.27
CA ASN A 54 -11.28 -11.86 25.40
C ASN A 54 -10.88 -13.18 26.09
N THR A 55 -10.50 -13.06 27.37
CA THR A 55 -10.01 -14.22 28.15
C THR A 55 -11.12 -15.23 28.44
N ASP A 56 -12.38 -14.80 28.58
CA ASP A 56 -13.50 -15.71 28.80
C ASP A 56 -13.81 -16.53 27.55
N TYR A 57 -13.71 -15.90 26.35
CA TYR A 57 -13.80 -16.60 25.08
C TYR A 57 -12.67 -17.61 24.90
N LEU A 58 -11.41 -17.20 25.15
CA LEU A 58 -10.26 -18.12 25.05
C LEU A 58 -10.38 -19.30 26.01
N ALA A 59 -11.02 -19.13 27.17
CA ALA A 59 -11.27 -20.22 28.11
C ALA A 59 -12.43 -21.14 27.69
N SER A 60 -13.32 -20.67 26.80
CA SER A 60 -14.51 -21.42 26.34
C SER A 60 -14.21 -22.35 25.16
N ILE A 61 -13.11 -22.15 24.45
CA ILE A 61 -12.72 -22.92 23.27
C ILE A 61 -11.65 -23.96 23.60
N PRO A 62 -11.50 -25.02 22.78
CA PRO A 62 -10.43 -25.99 22.94
C PRO A 62 -9.04 -25.33 22.92
N GLU A 63 -8.13 -25.79 23.75
CA GLU A 63 -6.79 -25.22 23.89
C GLU A 63 -6.04 -25.07 22.55
N GLY A 64 -6.14 -26.06 21.64
CA GLY A 64 -5.54 -25.98 20.31
C GLY A 64 -6.09 -24.84 19.46
N CYS A 65 -7.37 -24.47 19.66
CA CYS A 65 -8.01 -23.38 18.92
C CYS A 65 -7.54 -22.00 19.40
N VAL A 66 -7.00 -21.85 20.62
CA VAL A 66 -6.48 -20.57 21.11
C VAL A 66 -5.33 -20.08 20.20
N MET A 67 -4.46 -20.98 19.76
CA MET A 67 -3.43 -20.65 18.78
C MET A 67 -4.05 -20.21 17.45
N GLY A 68 -5.13 -20.88 17.03
CA GLY A 68 -5.88 -20.52 15.83
C GLY A 68 -6.49 -19.13 15.88
N VAL A 69 -7.01 -18.68 17.05
CA VAL A 69 -7.49 -17.29 17.24
C VAL A 69 -6.38 -16.28 17.00
N ILE A 70 -5.19 -16.53 17.56
CA ILE A 70 -4.05 -15.63 17.38
C ILE A 70 -3.61 -15.58 15.91
N GLU A 71 -3.58 -16.74 15.23
CA GLU A 71 -3.29 -16.82 13.80
C GLU A 71 -4.33 -16.03 12.98
N HIS A 72 -5.61 -16.20 13.30
CA HIS A 72 -6.72 -15.51 12.63
C HIS A 72 -6.57 -13.98 12.70
N GLU A 73 -6.41 -13.44 13.90
CA GLU A 73 -6.21 -12.00 14.10
C GLU A 73 -4.94 -11.49 13.39
N SER A 74 -3.89 -12.29 13.41
CA SER A 74 -2.64 -11.97 12.71
C SER A 74 -2.82 -11.94 11.18
N LEU A 75 -3.65 -12.82 10.64
CA LEU A 75 -3.98 -12.86 9.23
C LEU A 75 -4.80 -11.64 8.80
N HIS A 76 -5.70 -11.13 9.63
CA HIS A 76 -6.39 -9.85 9.35
C HIS A 76 -5.39 -8.70 9.15
N ILE A 77 -4.29 -8.68 9.90
CA ILE A 77 -3.22 -7.71 9.72
C ILE A 77 -2.50 -7.94 8.38
N ALA A 78 -2.08 -9.19 8.12
CA ALA A 78 -1.32 -9.54 6.93
C ALA A 78 -2.09 -9.30 5.62
N PHE A 79 -3.40 -9.53 5.63
CA PHE A 79 -4.27 -9.30 4.46
C PHE A 79 -4.80 -7.86 4.37
N SER A 80 -4.55 -7.03 5.37
CA SER A 80 -5.04 -5.63 5.42
C SER A 80 -6.56 -5.51 5.29
N HIS A 81 -7.33 -6.47 5.79
CA HIS A 81 -8.79 -6.50 5.66
C HIS A 81 -9.46 -5.26 6.24
N ILE A 82 -8.87 -4.66 7.26
CA ILE A 82 -9.34 -3.43 7.93
C ILE A 82 -9.47 -2.24 6.97
N PHE A 83 -8.68 -2.22 5.89
CA PHE A 83 -8.64 -1.07 4.96
C PHE A 83 -9.58 -1.22 3.77
N MET A 84 -10.28 -2.35 3.63
CA MET A 84 -11.11 -2.60 2.47
C MET A 84 -12.39 -1.77 2.45
N GLU A 85 -12.94 -1.39 3.60
CA GLU A 85 -14.08 -0.46 3.67
C GLU A 85 -13.81 0.86 2.95
N TYR A 86 -12.56 1.31 2.95
CA TYR A 86 -12.14 2.53 2.26
C TYR A 86 -11.94 2.36 0.74
N ARG A 87 -11.80 1.12 0.23
CA ARG A 87 -11.65 0.84 -1.20
C ARG A 87 -12.96 0.88 -1.96
N PHE A 88 -14.07 0.56 -1.31
CA PHE A 88 -15.39 0.43 -1.94
C PHE A 88 -16.33 1.60 -1.66
N ASN A 89 -15.84 2.81 -1.34
CA ASN A 89 -16.64 4.03 -1.19
C ASN A 89 -17.93 3.84 -0.37
N HIS A 90 -17.82 3.27 0.85
CA HIS A 90 -18.89 3.23 1.87
C HIS A 90 -20.16 2.43 1.57
N SER A 91 -20.18 1.52 0.60
CA SER A 91 -21.36 0.70 0.29
C SER A 91 -21.20 -0.80 0.61
N ILE A 92 -20.26 -1.17 1.45
CA ILE A 92 -20.06 -2.56 1.87
C ILE A 92 -21.00 -2.88 3.03
N ASP A 93 -21.68 -4.03 2.93
CA ASP A 93 -22.36 -4.64 4.05
C ASP A 93 -21.30 -5.24 4.99
N ALA A 94 -21.14 -4.61 6.17
CA ALA A 94 -20.08 -4.96 7.11
C ALA A 94 -20.19 -6.42 7.61
N GLN A 95 -21.40 -6.92 7.83
CA GLN A 95 -21.61 -8.31 8.27
C GLN A 95 -21.22 -9.31 7.19
N VAL A 96 -21.64 -9.06 5.95
CA VAL A 96 -21.27 -9.90 4.80
C VAL A 96 -19.77 -9.85 4.57
N TRP A 97 -19.16 -8.69 4.76
CA TRP A 97 -17.72 -8.52 4.62
C TRP A 97 -16.94 -9.32 5.68
N ASN A 98 -17.34 -9.26 6.95
CA ASN A 98 -16.72 -10.04 8.02
C ASN A 98 -16.76 -11.55 7.72
N ILE A 99 -17.93 -12.06 7.31
CA ILE A 99 -18.06 -13.46 6.90
C ILE A 99 -17.11 -13.81 5.75
N ALA A 100 -17.00 -12.94 4.75
CA ALA A 100 -16.12 -13.14 3.60
C ALA A 100 -14.63 -13.15 3.97
N THR A 101 -14.21 -12.22 4.85
CA THR A 101 -12.83 -12.15 5.34
C THR A 101 -12.48 -13.37 6.16
N ASP A 102 -13.33 -13.78 7.08
CA ASP A 102 -13.12 -14.96 7.91
C ASP A 102 -13.04 -16.24 7.08
N CYS A 103 -13.92 -16.38 6.10
CA CYS A 103 -13.88 -17.48 5.15
C CYS A 103 -12.55 -17.52 4.37
N ALA A 104 -12.05 -16.35 3.95
CA ALA A 104 -10.78 -16.25 3.24
C ALA A 104 -9.57 -16.59 4.13
N LEU A 105 -9.58 -16.17 5.41
CA LEU A 105 -8.47 -16.36 6.33
C LEU A 105 -8.37 -17.77 6.90
N ASN A 106 -9.52 -18.34 7.25
CA ASN A 106 -9.57 -19.65 7.95
C ASN A 106 -8.99 -20.78 7.11
N GLN A 107 -8.85 -20.60 5.80
CA GLN A 107 -8.17 -21.55 4.90
C GLN A 107 -6.65 -21.65 5.14
N PHE A 108 -6.04 -20.65 5.80
CA PHE A 108 -4.60 -20.61 6.09
C PHE A 108 -4.28 -21.16 7.49
N ILE A 109 -5.31 -21.40 8.31
CA ILE A 109 -5.18 -21.96 9.66
C ILE A 109 -5.21 -23.50 9.56
N ASN A 110 -4.32 -24.15 10.32
CA ASN A 110 -4.31 -25.60 10.34
C ASN A 110 -5.64 -26.14 10.92
N SER A 111 -6.18 -27.20 10.35
CA SER A 111 -7.41 -27.87 10.80
C SER A 111 -7.41 -28.21 12.29
N ASP A 112 -6.26 -28.56 12.87
CA ASP A 112 -6.14 -28.90 14.29
C ASP A 112 -6.32 -27.68 15.23
N ASN A 113 -6.12 -26.46 14.68
CA ASN A 113 -6.25 -25.21 15.40
C ASN A 113 -7.55 -24.47 15.04
N LEU A 114 -8.30 -24.99 14.09
CA LEU A 114 -9.52 -24.39 13.60
C LEU A 114 -10.73 -24.83 14.46
N HIS A 115 -11.47 -23.88 15.01
CA HIS A 115 -12.69 -24.23 15.73
C HIS A 115 -13.78 -24.69 14.74
N LYS A 116 -14.53 -25.73 15.12
CA LYS A 116 -15.57 -26.36 14.26
C LYS A 116 -16.66 -25.42 13.76
N ASP A 117 -16.93 -24.38 14.51
CA ASP A 117 -17.99 -23.40 14.18
C ASP A 117 -17.44 -22.19 13.39
N TRP A 118 -16.14 -22.15 13.09
CA TRP A 118 -15.57 -21.08 12.27
C TRP A 118 -15.93 -21.26 10.79
N ILE A 119 -16.13 -20.11 10.15
CA ILE A 119 -16.54 -20.06 8.74
C ILE A 119 -15.38 -20.46 7.85
N THR A 120 -15.58 -21.50 7.04
CA THR A 120 -14.65 -21.96 6.02
C THR A 120 -15.35 -22.01 4.67
N PRO A 121 -14.64 -22.07 3.54
CA PRO A 121 -15.27 -22.27 2.24
C PRO A 121 -16.17 -23.51 2.19
N GLU A 122 -15.77 -24.60 2.90
CA GLU A 122 -16.55 -25.83 2.99
C GLU A 122 -17.87 -25.64 3.75
N SER A 123 -17.82 -24.93 4.88
CA SER A 123 -19.02 -24.65 5.67
C SER A 123 -19.93 -23.68 4.94
N LEU A 124 -19.35 -22.67 4.28
CA LEU A 124 -20.08 -21.68 3.50
C LEU A 124 -20.73 -22.31 2.24
N GLU A 125 -20.02 -23.20 1.55
CA GLU A 125 -20.54 -23.95 0.40
C GLU A 125 -21.78 -24.79 0.78
N LYS A 126 -21.72 -25.48 1.93
CA LYS A 126 -22.87 -26.26 2.45
C LYS A 126 -24.04 -25.35 2.79
N MET A 127 -23.79 -24.17 3.31
CA MET A 127 -24.81 -23.21 3.75
C MET A 127 -25.48 -22.54 2.57
N LEU A 128 -24.73 -22.11 1.58
CA LEU A 128 -25.25 -21.44 0.38
C LEU A 128 -25.82 -22.44 -0.65
N GLY A 129 -25.37 -23.69 -0.65
CA GLY A 129 -25.72 -24.70 -1.65
C GLY A 129 -25.15 -24.41 -3.03
N VAL A 130 -24.05 -23.65 -3.11
CA VAL A 130 -23.32 -23.31 -4.35
C VAL A 130 -21.86 -23.67 -4.20
N PRO A 131 -21.21 -24.23 -5.24
CA PRO A 131 -19.79 -24.56 -5.17
C PRO A 131 -18.95 -23.27 -5.06
N LEU A 132 -17.95 -23.30 -4.18
CA LEU A 132 -17.03 -22.20 -3.96
C LEU A 132 -15.60 -22.63 -4.25
N GLU A 133 -14.87 -21.80 -4.96
CA GLU A 133 -13.45 -22.02 -5.19
C GLU A 133 -12.65 -21.81 -3.91
N ARG A 134 -11.58 -22.62 -3.75
CA ARG A 134 -10.67 -22.53 -2.60
C ARG A 134 -9.54 -21.54 -2.86
N LYS A 135 -8.96 -21.02 -1.78
CA LYS A 135 -7.81 -20.10 -1.82
C LYS A 135 -8.08 -18.81 -2.60
N GLN A 136 -9.32 -18.39 -2.60
CA GLN A 136 -9.75 -17.12 -3.19
C GLN A 136 -9.65 -15.98 -2.18
N THR A 137 -9.73 -14.74 -2.69
CA THR A 137 -9.69 -13.52 -1.90
C THR A 137 -10.99 -13.25 -1.16
N ALA A 138 -10.97 -12.36 -0.17
CA ALA A 138 -12.17 -11.96 0.56
C ALA A 138 -13.23 -11.33 -0.37
N GLU A 139 -12.80 -10.61 -1.42
CA GLU A 139 -13.68 -10.02 -2.42
C GLU A 139 -14.49 -11.09 -3.18
N TYR A 140 -13.82 -12.20 -3.55
CA TYR A 140 -14.52 -13.30 -4.23
C TYR A 140 -15.64 -13.86 -3.35
N TYR A 141 -15.35 -14.14 -2.08
CA TYR A 141 -16.37 -14.64 -1.15
C TYR A 141 -17.45 -13.61 -0.88
N TYR A 142 -17.10 -12.33 -0.78
CA TYR A 142 -18.05 -11.24 -0.60
C TYR A 142 -19.06 -11.16 -1.74
N GLU A 143 -18.61 -11.19 -2.99
CA GLU A 143 -19.52 -11.16 -4.14
C GLU A 143 -20.43 -12.41 -4.18
N LYS A 144 -19.91 -13.60 -3.84
CA LYS A 144 -20.71 -14.82 -3.75
C LYS A 144 -21.76 -14.77 -2.64
N LEU A 145 -21.42 -14.20 -1.50
CA LEU A 145 -22.34 -13.97 -0.38
C LEU A 145 -23.42 -12.95 -0.75
N LYS A 146 -23.03 -11.87 -1.41
CA LYS A 146 -23.95 -10.82 -1.87
C LYS A 146 -24.96 -11.34 -2.88
N GLU A 147 -24.53 -12.20 -3.82
CA GLU A 147 -25.42 -12.88 -4.79
C GLU A 147 -26.45 -13.79 -4.10
N ASN A 148 -26.17 -14.28 -2.88
CA ASN A 148 -27.01 -15.23 -2.14
C ASN A 148 -27.48 -14.66 -0.79
N LYS A 149 -27.66 -13.35 -0.69
CA LYS A 149 -27.96 -12.65 0.58
C LYS A 149 -29.22 -13.20 1.30
N ASP A 150 -30.21 -13.65 0.56
CA ASP A 150 -31.45 -14.23 1.10
C ASP A 150 -31.21 -15.49 1.94
N LYS A 151 -30.07 -16.16 1.78
CA LYS A 151 -29.68 -17.37 2.51
C LYS A 151 -28.84 -17.07 3.76
N LEU A 152 -28.47 -15.80 3.96
CA LEU A 152 -27.56 -15.38 5.03
C LEU A 152 -28.26 -15.03 6.35
N GLU A 153 -29.59 -15.03 6.41
CA GLU A 153 -30.36 -14.64 7.61
C GLU A 153 -29.99 -15.43 8.89
N PHE A 154 -29.27 -16.53 8.75
CA PHE A 154 -28.86 -17.42 9.85
C PHE A 154 -27.36 -17.37 10.17
N VAL A 155 -26.56 -16.56 9.48
CA VAL A 155 -25.11 -16.50 9.69
C VAL A 155 -24.78 -15.33 10.57
N GLN A 156 -24.55 -15.57 11.86
CA GLN A 156 -23.87 -14.59 12.73
C GLN A 156 -22.36 -14.75 12.56
N SER A 157 -21.68 -13.70 12.11
CA SER A 157 -20.24 -13.58 12.26
C SER A 157 -19.95 -13.59 13.77
N GLN A 158 -19.04 -14.46 14.22
CA GLN A 158 -18.66 -14.52 15.62
C GLN A 158 -17.74 -13.37 16.00
N ASP A 159 -17.06 -12.79 15.03
CA ASP A 159 -16.16 -11.68 15.24
C ASP A 159 -16.82 -10.36 14.81
N ASP A 160 -16.99 -9.47 15.77
CA ASP A 160 -17.50 -8.11 15.54
C ASP A 160 -16.31 -7.18 15.27
N HIS A 161 -15.97 -7.03 14.02
CA HIS A 161 -14.95 -6.07 13.55
C HIS A 161 -15.47 -4.63 13.49
N SER A 162 -16.67 -4.34 13.99
CA SER A 162 -17.27 -3.00 14.03
C SER A 162 -16.47 -1.99 14.90
N GLY A 163 -15.55 -2.49 15.73
CA GLY A 163 -14.65 -1.68 16.56
C GLY A 163 -13.52 -0.97 15.82
N PHE A 164 -13.39 -1.16 14.51
CA PHE A 164 -12.39 -0.47 13.69
C PHE A 164 -12.79 0.98 13.42
N GLY A 165 -12.59 1.84 14.40
CA GLY A 165 -12.63 3.30 14.22
C GLY A 165 -13.99 3.83 13.76
N GLY A 166 -15.01 3.80 14.62
CA GLY A 166 -16.27 4.49 14.40
C GLY A 166 -16.05 6.01 14.23
N PRO A 167 -16.93 6.69 13.45
CA PRO A 167 -16.77 8.09 13.08
C PRO A 167 -16.88 9.12 14.21
N ASN A 168 -16.99 8.70 15.45
CA ASN A 168 -17.29 9.58 16.60
C ASN A 168 -16.11 9.96 17.50
N ASP A 169 -14.87 9.60 17.15
CA ASP A 169 -13.70 9.99 17.92
C ASP A 169 -12.96 11.15 17.25
N SER A 170 -12.91 12.28 17.92
CA SER A 170 -12.40 13.58 17.45
C SER A 170 -10.89 13.64 17.16
N ASP A 171 -10.16 12.55 17.31
CA ASP A 171 -8.74 12.45 16.97
C ASP A 171 -8.55 11.51 15.76
N PHE A 172 -8.88 12.02 14.59
CA PHE A 172 -8.82 11.26 13.34
C PHE A 172 -7.37 10.94 12.91
N MET A 173 -7.00 9.67 13.04
CA MET A 173 -5.91 9.12 12.26
C MET A 173 -6.42 8.86 10.85
N THR A 174 -5.70 9.33 9.83
CA THR A 174 -6.11 9.11 8.44
C THR A 174 -5.94 7.64 8.05
N PRO A 175 -6.72 7.13 7.08
CA PRO A 175 -6.54 5.76 6.57
C PRO A 175 -5.10 5.48 6.10
N ASP A 176 -4.45 6.48 5.51
CA ASP A 176 -3.06 6.37 5.06
C ASP A 176 -2.07 6.23 6.22
N GLU A 177 -2.31 6.91 7.34
CA GLU A 177 -1.49 6.76 8.55
C GLU A 177 -1.68 5.38 9.19
N MET A 178 -2.91 4.89 9.28
CA MET A 178 -3.19 3.54 9.78
C MET A 178 -2.52 2.49 8.90
N LYS A 179 -2.66 2.61 7.58
CA LYS A 179 -2.02 1.72 6.61
C LYS A 179 -0.50 1.71 6.74
N ALA A 180 0.11 2.86 7.00
CA ALA A 180 1.55 2.97 7.23
C ALA A 180 1.99 2.21 8.50
N ILE A 181 1.19 2.24 9.58
CA ILE A 181 1.47 1.51 10.82
C ILE A 181 1.41 -0.01 10.58
N PHE A 182 0.39 -0.49 9.87
CA PHE A 182 0.28 -1.91 9.55
C PHE A 182 1.44 -2.39 8.68
N LYS A 183 1.79 -1.61 7.66
CA LYS A 183 2.92 -1.90 6.79
C LYS A 183 4.24 -1.97 7.58
N ASP A 184 4.53 -0.99 8.43
CA ASP A 184 5.72 -0.96 9.29
C ASP A 184 5.77 -2.19 10.21
N THR A 185 4.63 -2.58 10.79
CA THR A 185 4.50 -3.77 11.64
C THR A 185 4.84 -5.04 10.87
N ILE A 186 4.32 -5.22 9.65
CA ILE A 186 4.61 -6.38 8.80
C ILE A 186 6.08 -6.37 8.35
N GLU A 187 6.63 -5.24 7.92
CA GLU A 187 8.03 -5.13 7.50
C GLU A 187 9.00 -5.55 8.63
N LYS A 188 8.76 -5.07 9.85
CA LYS A 188 9.53 -5.47 11.04
C LYS A 188 9.41 -6.97 11.33
N THR A 189 8.19 -7.50 11.20
CA THR A 189 7.93 -8.93 11.43
C THR A 189 8.68 -9.80 10.42
N VAL A 190 8.68 -9.45 9.15
CA VAL A 190 9.42 -10.16 8.10
C VAL A 190 10.92 -10.16 8.37
N GLN A 191 11.47 -9.01 8.76
CA GLN A 191 12.88 -8.87 9.12
C GLN A 191 13.26 -9.77 10.32
N GLN A 192 12.44 -9.76 11.38
CA GLN A 192 12.68 -10.57 12.59
C GLN A 192 12.50 -12.07 12.35
N SER A 193 11.65 -12.42 11.38
CA SER A 193 11.41 -13.82 11.02
C SER A 193 12.45 -14.38 10.03
N ASN A 194 13.50 -13.62 9.68
CA ASN A 194 14.54 -14.01 8.72
C ASN A 194 13.98 -14.55 7.39
N GLY A 195 12.87 -13.96 6.92
CA GLY A 195 12.19 -14.40 5.71
C GLY A 195 11.38 -15.69 5.84
N ASN A 196 11.25 -16.27 7.05
CA ASN A 196 10.46 -17.46 7.29
C ASN A 196 8.96 -17.09 7.35
N ILE A 197 8.38 -16.88 6.17
CA ILE A 197 6.98 -16.53 5.97
C ILE A 197 6.17 -17.81 5.78
N PRO A 198 4.96 -17.94 6.37
CA PRO A 198 4.11 -19.09 6.13
C PRO A 198 3.76 -19.25 4.65
N LYS A 199 3.77 -20.52 4.16
CA LYS A 199 3.44 -20.83 2.77
C LYS A 199 2.06 -20.30 2.39
N GLY A 200 2.01 -19.60 1.26
CA GLY A 200 0.79 -18.96 0.74
C GLY A 200 0.62 -17.51 1.17
N LEU A 201 1.39 -17.01 2.14
CA LEU A 201 1.40 -15.60 2.53
C LEU A 201 2.49 -14.78 1.84
N GLU A 202 3.49 -15.43 1.21
CA GLU A 202 4.65 -14.76 0.62
C GLU A 202 4.24 -13.71 -0.40
N GLY A 203 3.33 -14.05 -1.31
CA GLY A 203 2.86 -13.14 -2.35
C GLY A 203 2.08 -11.95 -1.78
N ILE A 204 1.25 -12.20 -0.77
CA ILE A 204 0.42 -11.16 -0.12
C ILE A 204 1.31 -10.20 0.67
N ILE A 205 2.22 -10.74 1.45
CA ILE A 205 3.19 -9.95 2.22
C ILE A 205 4.12 -9.17 1.29
N ALA A 206 4.61 -9.81 0.22
CA ALA A 206 5.41 -9.12 -0.80
C ALA A 206 4.62 -7.97 -1.46
N GLN A 207 3.34 -8.14 -1.74
CA GLN A 207 2.49 -7.08 -2.28
C GLN A 207 2.27 -5.94 -1.26
N MET A 208 2.12 -6.27 0.02
CA MET A 208 1.92 -5.30 1.09
C MET A 208 3.21 -4.54 1.44
N THR A 209 4.34 -5.25 1.48
CA THR A 209 5.66 -4.67 1.77
C THR A 209 6.31 -4.08 0.52
N SER A 210 5.87 -4.50 -0.69
CA SER A 210 6.32 -3.86 -1.91
C SER A 210 6.04 -2.37 -1.78
N ASN A 211 7.09 -1.58 -1.79
CA ASN A 211 7.00 -0.15 -1.97
C ASN A 211 6.50 0.10 -3.39
N LYS A 212 5.20 -0.01 -3.63
CA LYS A 212 4.59 0.76 -4.72
C LYS A 212 4.79 2.22 -4.31
N VAL A 213 6.03 2.66 -4.52
CA VAL A 213 6.40 4.06 -4.39
C VAL A 213 5.34 4.79 -5.21
N ASN A 214 4.56 5.65 -4.55
CA ASN A 214 3.71 6.55 -5.31
C ASN A 214 4.67 7.50 -6.05
N TRP A 215 5.23 6.97 -7.16
CA TRP A 215 6.22 7.66 -7.98
C TRP A 215 5.66 9.00 -8.47
N LYS A 216 4.34 9.09 -8.67
CA LYS A 216 3.65 10.34 -9.02
C LYS A 216 3.83 11.39 -7.94
N GLN A 217 3.66 11.02 -6.67
CA GLN A 217 3.86 11.95 -5.54
C GLN A 217 5.34 12.29 -5.35
N LYS A 218 6.24 11.31 -5.45
CA LYS A 218 7.69 11.57 -5.41
C LYS A 218 8.14 12.46 -6.56
N PHE A 219 7.63 12.21 -7.76
CA PHE A 219 7.88 13.03 -8.93
C PHE A 219 7.41 14.47 -8.73
N ARG A 220 6.17 14.70 -8.28
CA ARG A 220 5.65 16.03 -7.96
C ARG A 220 6.50 16.76 -6.91
N ASN A 221 6.90 16.03 -5.86
CA ASN A 221 7.79 16.57 -4.83
C ASN A 221 9.18 16.93 -5.38
N PHE A 222 9.73 16.09 -6.27
CA PHE A 222 11.00 16.35 -6.95
C PHE A 222 10.92 17.61 -7.82
N VAL A 223 9.93 17.71 -8.69
CA VAL A 223 9.70 18.89 -9.53
C VAL A 223 9.48 20.14 -8.66
N GLY A 224 8.69 20.04 -7.60
CA GLY A 224 8.47 21.12 -6.65
C GLY A 224 9.76 21.60 -5.96
N LYS A 225 10.65 20.68 -5.58
CA LYS A 225 11.98 21.00 -5.02
C LYS A 225 12.89 21.65 -6.05
N ALA A 226 12.94 21.13 -7.27
CA ALA A 226 13.72 21.69 -8.37
C ALA A 226 13.29 23.15 -8.65
N VAL A 227 11.98 23.41 -8.71
CA VAL A 227 11.42 24.77 -8.88
C VAL A 227 11.74 25.68 -7.70
N SER A 228 11.81 25.15 -6.45
CA SER A 228 12.01 25.98 -5.26
C SER A 228 13.46 26.42 -5.05
N ASN A 229 14.42 25.69 -5.57
CA ASN A 229 15.84 25.87 -5.28
C ASN A 229 16.54 26.89 -6.19
N THR A 230 15.95 27.25 -7.32
CA THR A 230 16.56 28.24 -8.24
C THR A 230 16.27 29.66 -7.78
N THR A 231 17.27 30.31 -7.21
CA THR A 231 17.20 31.74 -6.84
C THR A 231 18.18 32.56 -7.67
N LYS A 232 17.68 33.65 -8.29
CA LYS A 232 18.53 34.65 -8.95
C LYS A 232 18.67 35.89 -8.07
N HIS A 233 19.90 36.42 -8.01
CA HIS A 233 20.13 37.73 -7.40
C HIS A 233 19.61 38.84 -8.33
N THR A 234 18.95 39.85 -7.77
CA THR A 234 18.38 40.95 -8.54
C THR A 234 18.50 42.28 -7.76
N ARG A 235 18.90 43.32 -8.43
CA ARG A 235 18.87 44.69 -7.86
C ARG A 235 17.47 45.34 -7.87
N LYS A 236 16.48 44.66 -8.48
CA LYS A 236 15.08 45.16 -8.46
C LYS A 236 14.38 44.97 -7.10
N ARG A 237 15.03 44.27 -6.15
CA ARG A 237 14.56 44.09 -4.76
C ARG A 237 15.74 44.33 -3.80
N PRO A 238 15.55 45.09 -2.72
CA PRO A 238 16.59 45.28 -1.72
C PRO A 238 16.87 43.97 -1.00
N ASN A 239 18.10 43.80 -0.58
CA ASN A 239 18.48 42.70 0.30
C ASN A 239 17.88 42.96 1.69
N ARG A 240 17.17 41.96 2.25
CA ARG A 240 16.54 42.13 3.58
C ARG A 240 17.52 42.37 4.74
N ARG A 241 18.79 41.99 4.57
CA ARG A 241 19.83 42.14 5.61
C ARG A 241 20.78 43.30 5.35
N LEU A 242 21.06 43.59 4.07
CA LEU A 242 22.11 44.53 3.66
C LEU A 242 21.50 45.78 2.94
N GLY A 243 20.18 45.89 2.91
CA GLY A 243 19.51 47.04 2.30
C GLY A 243 19.76 47.18 0.80
N LEU A 244 20.00 48.44 0.33
CA LEU A 244 20.19 48.74 -1.08
C LEU A 244 21.59 48.42 -1.61
N ASP A 245 22.57 48.24 -0.74
CA ASP A 245 23.97 48.02 -1.11
C ASP A 245 24.24 46.63 -1.70
N ALA A 246 23.33 45.68 -1.48
CA ALA A 246 23.44 44.33 -2.01
C ALA A 246 22.18 43.93 -2.80
N PRO A 247 22.35 43.09 -3.86
CA PRO A 247 21.21 42.61 -4.62
C PRO A 247 20.36 41.65 -3.76
N GLY A 248 19.04 41.85 -3.81
CA GLY A 248 18.10 40.95 -3.17
C GLY A 248 17.94 39.63 -3.94
N ARG A 249 17.24 38.66 -3.35
CA ARG A 249 16.98 37.36 -3.96
C ARG A 249 15.57 37.31 -4.56
N LYS A 250 15.45 36.85 -5.81
CA LYS A 250 14.19 36.53 -6.46
C LYS A 250 14.18 35.01 -6.76
N LYS A 251 13.15 34.31 -6.29
CA LYS A 251 12.95 32.92 -6.70
C LYS A 251 12.66 32.89 -8.20
N ASN A 252 13.47 32.14 -8.94
CA ASN A 252 13.20 31.88 -10.33
C ASN A 252 12.15 30.75 -10.40
N ARG A 253 10.98 31.04 -10.92
CA ARG A 253 9.88 30.04 -11.01
C ARG A 253 9.92 29.25 -12.31
N THR A 254 10.82 29.59 -13.23
CA THR A 254 10.98 28.86 -14.49
C THR A 254 12.11 27.88 -14.34
N VAL A 255 11.80 26.60 -14.32
CA VAL A 255 12.74 25.47 -14.31
C VAL A 255 12.64 24.79 -15.65
N THR A 256 13.77 24.38 -16.18
CA THR A 256 13.86 23.58 -17.39
C THR A 256 14.06 22.13 -17.02
N LEU A 257 13.10 21.29 -17.35
CA LEU A 257 13.14 19.85 -17.08
C LEU A 257 13.44 19.11 -18.38
N ALA A 258 14.26 18.09 -18.33
CA ALA A 258 14.34 17.08 -19.38
C ALA A 258 13.50 15.86 -18.98
N PHE A 259 12.60 15.47 -19.86
CA PHE A 259 11.88 14.21 -19.84
C PHE A 259 12.51 13.31 -20.88
N VAL A 260 13.33 12.38 -20.46
CA VAL A 260 13.93 11.37 -21.33
C VAL A 260 13.04 10.14 -21.28
N THR A 261 12.40 9.80 -22.38
CA THR A 261 11.58 8.61 -22.51
C THR A 261 12.30 7.57 -23.34
N ASP A 262 12.38 6.37 -22.81
CA ASP A 262 12.84 5.21 -23.54
C ASP A 262 11.84 4.88 -24.65
N SER A 263 12.32 4.91 -25.88
CA SER A 263 11.54 4.56 -27.07
C SER A 263 11.85 3.16 -27.60
N SER A 264 12.61 2.35 -26.84
CA SER A 264 12.94 0.97 -27.18
C SER A 264 11.70 0.07 -27.30
N GLY A 265 11.83 -1.02 -28.05
CA GLY A 265 10.72 -1.94 -28.32
C GLY A 265 10.20 -2.69 -27.09
N SER A 266 10.95 -2.75 -25.97
CA SER A 266 10.57 -3.39 -24.72
C SER A 266 9.51 -2.61 -23.93
N VAL A 267 9.46 -1.28 -24.08
CA VAL A 267 8.48 -0.42 -23.42
C VAL A 267 7.12 -0.52 -24.13
N SER A 268 6.07 -0.92 -23.40
CA SER A 268 4.71 -0.98 -23.96
C SER A 268 4.14 0.41 -24.25
N ASP A 269 3.25 0.52 -25.24
CA ASP A 269 2.59 1.79 -25.58
C ASP A 269 1.71 2.33 -24.44
N ASP A 270 1.15 1.44 -23.60
CA ASP A 270 0.42 1.83 -22.39
C ASP A 270 1.33 2.50 -21.37
N ALA A 271 2.51 1.95 -21.11
CA ALA A 271 3.51 2.55 -20.23
C ALA A 271 4.00 3.89 -20.79
N TYR A 272 4.26 3.95 -22.09
CA TYR A 272 4.68 5.18 -22.76
C TYR A 272 3.61 6.28 -22.66
N SER A 273 2.33 5.95 -22.87
CA SER A 273 1.22 6.90 -22.73
C SER A 273 1.08 7.40 -21.29
N LEU A 274 1.30 6.54 -20.31
CA LEU A 274 1.31 6.93 -18.87
C LEU A 274 2.45 7.91 -18.58
N PHE A 275 3.64 7.69 -19.12
CA PHE A 275 4.78 8.60 -18.97
C PHE A 275 4.47 10.00 -19.54
N LEU A 276 3.88 10.06 -20.72
CA LEU A 276 3.48 11.34 -21.32
C LEU A 276 2.37 12.06 -20.55
N ALA A 277 1.40 11.32 -19.98
CA ALA A 277 0.36 11.89 -19.16
C ALA A 277 0.92 12.58 -17.90
N GLU A 278 1.94 11.97 -17.26
CA GLU A 278 2.58 12.56 -16.10
C GLU A 278 3.49 13.75 -16.47
N ALA A 279 4.17 13.71 -17.61
CA ALA A 279 4.91 14.85 -18.14
C ALA A 279 3.96 16.02 -18.41
N GLN A 280 2.79 15.78 -18.99
CA GLN A 280 1.74 16.79 -19.21
C GLN A 280 1.19 17.35 -17.90
N SER A 281 1.02 16.51 -16.87
CA SER A 281 0.60 16.95 -15.53
C SER A 281 1.64 17.87 -14.89
N ALA A 282 2.93 17.55 -15.04
CA ALA A 282 4.03 18.37 -14.56
C ALA A 282 4.09 19.75 -15.27
N LEU A 283 3.89 19.79 -16.58
CA LEU A 283 3.81 21.03 -17.35
C LEU A 283 2.72 21.97 -16.82
N LYS A 284 1.54 21.41 -16.53
CA LYS A 284 0.38 22.20 -16.04
C LYS A 284 0.55 22.72 -14.62
N SER A 285 1.17 21.91 -13.74
CA SER A 285 1.29 22.24 -12.31
C SER A 285 2.42 23.21 -11.99
N CYS A 286 3.46 23.24 -12.83
CA CYS A 286 4.61 24.09 -12.59
C CYS A 286 4.86 24.90 -13.86
N SER A 287 4.85 26.23 -13.84
CA SER A 287 5.21 27.07 -15.00
C SER A 287 6.63 26.76 -15.51
N THR A 288 6.82 25.55 -16.02
CA THR A 288 8.10 24.95 -16.41
C THR A 288 8.22 24.87 -17.94
N THR A 289 9.44 24.79 -18.43
CA THR A 289 9.74 24.34 -19.78
C THR A 289 10.18 22.90 -19.72
N ILE A 290 9.63 22.02 -20.54
CA ILE A 290 10.02 20.63 -20.63
C ILE A 290 10.66 20.36 -22.00
N TYR A 291 11.82 19.78 -22.01
CA TYR A 291 12.38 19.10 -23.19
C TYR A 291 12.00 17.63 -23.10
N HIS A 292 11.17 17.18 -24.02
CA HIS A 292 10.88 15.77 -24.22
C HIS A 292 11.93 15.19 -25.18
N ILE A 293 12.72 14.27 -24.68
CA ILE A 293 13.80 13.61 -25.41
C ILE A 293 13.42 12.14 -25.55
N GLN A 294 13.22 11.69 -26.76
CA GLN A 294 13.01 10.27 -27.07
C GLN A 294 14.36 9.66 -27.45
N ALA A 295 14.76 8.65 -26.74
CA ALA A 295 16.03 7.97 -26.96
C ALA A 295 15.86 6.46 -26.83
N ASP A 296 16.59 5.74 -27.67
CA ASP A 296 16.83 4.30 -27.56
C ASP A 296 18.35 4.07 -27.54
N MET A 297 18.96 3.53 -28.58
CA MET A 297 20.43 3.50 -28.75
C MET A 297 20.99 4.88 -29.12
N GLU A 298 20.14 5.75 -29.64
CA GLU A 298 20.46 7.10 -30.09
C GLU A 298 19.34 8.07 -29.68
N VAL A 299 19.54 9.37 -29.84
CA VAL A 299 18.50 10.38 -29.61
C VAL A 299 17.64 10.49 -30.87
N ASN A 300 16.40 10.01 -30.80
CA ASN A 300 15.49 9.96 -31.95
C ASN A 300 14.69 11.24 -32.13
N ASP A 301 14.36 11.94 -31.03
CA ASP A 301 13.62 13.21 -31.08
C ASP A 301 13.91 14.08 -29.88
N VAL A 302 13.85 15.39 -30.09
CA VAL A 302 13.94 16.41 -29.02
C VAL A 302 12.92 17.49 -29.27
N THR A 303 11.86 17.51 -28.46
CA THR A 303 10.80 18.50 -28.58
C THR A 303 10.69 19.33 -27.31
N LYS A 304 10.57 20.66 -27.50
CA LYS A 304 10.43 21.62 -26.41
C LYS A 304 8.96 21.99 -26.19
N TYR A 305 8.47 21.81 -24.97
CA TYR A 305 7.11 22.16 -24.56
C TYR A 305 7.11 23.25 -23.49
N LYS A 306 6.14 24.17 -23.57
CA LYS A 306 5.84 25.19 -22.58
C LYS A 306 4.55 24.81 -21.84
N ALA A 307 4.25 25.50 -20.74
CA ALA A 307 3.10 25.21 -19.88
C ALA A 307 1.73 25.20 -20.61
N SER A 308 1.59 25.93 -21.72
CA SER A 308 0.39 25.98 -22.56
C SER A 308 0.25 24.82 -23.54
N ASP A 309 1.34 24.12 -23.79
CA ASP A 309 1.42 23.16 -24.90
C ASP A 309 0.83 21.80 -24.48
N LYS A 310 0.30 21.06 -25.45
CA LYS A 310 -0.08 19.66 -25.28
C LYS A 310 1.05 18.78 -25.81
N ILE A 311 1.52 17.86 -25.00
CA ILE A 311 2.48 16.86 -25.44
C ILE A 311 1.78 15.91 -26.39
N LYS A 312 2.35 15.73 -27.59
CA LYS A 312 1.81 14.81 -28.58
C LYS A 312 2.32 13.41 -28.31
N PHE A 313 1.44 12.45 -28.52
CA PHE A 313 1.79 11.04 -28.51
C PHE A 313 2.33 10.65 -29.90
N GLU A 314 3.62 10.77 -30.08
CA GLU A 314 4.34 10.27 -31.28
C GLU A 314 5.60 9.57 -30.79
N ARG A 315 5.63 8.25 -30.87
CA ARG A 315 6.81 7.47 -30.51
C ARG A 315 7.73 7.37 -31.72
N LYS A 316 8.98 7.77 -31.53
CA LYS A 316 10.03 7.66 -32.56
C LYS A 316 11.16 6.77 -32.01
N GLY A 317 11.52 5.76 -32.74
CA GLY A 317 12.47 4.72 -32.36
C GLY A 317 11.75 3.43 -31.95
N TYR A 318 12.44 2.31 -32.05
CA TYR A 318 12.04 0.98 -31.62
C TYR A 318 13.31 0.09 -31.54
N GLY A 319 14.47 0.73 -31.28
CA GLY A 319 15.76 0.06 -31.14
C GLY A 319 15.98 -0.62 -29.81
N GLY A 320 17.22 -0.92 -29.47
CA GLY A 320 17.62 -1.35 -28.13
C GLY A 320 17.68 -0.20 -27.16
N THR A 321 18.05 -0.44 -25.87
CA THR A 321 18.07 0.57 -24.81
C THR A 321 19.50 0.97 -24.45
N ALA A 322 19.78 2.29 -24.46
CA ALA A 322 21.00 2.89 -23.92
C ALA A 322 20.65 4.20 -23.18
N TYR A 323 21.08 4.35 -21.92
CA TYR A 323 20.78 5.55 -21.11
C TYR A 323 21.64 6.75 -21.53
N GLY A 324 22.87 6.50 -21.94
CA GLY A 324 23.90 7.52 -22.18
C GLY A 324 23.47 8.62 -23.14
N PRO A 325 22.97 8.33 -24.34
CA PRO A 325 22.62 9.33 -25.34
C PRO A 325 21.57 10.33 -24.88
N GLY A 326 20.47 9.85 -24.30
CA GLY A 326 19.38 10.71 -23.81
C GLY A 326 19.82 11.61 -22.64
N LEU A 327 20.59 11.07 -21.69
CA LEU A 327 21.10 11.83 -20.56
C LEU A 327 22.12 12.89 -20.97
N LYS A 328 23.05 12.56 -21.88
CA LYS A 328 24.03 13.52 -22.44
C LYS A 328 23.31 14.67 -23.12
N LYS A 329 22.29 14.38 -23.91
CA LYS A 329 21.49 15.40 -24.58
C LYS A 329 20.77 16.33 -23.62
N ALA A 330 20.22 15.82 -22.54
CA ALA A 330 19.58 16.62 -21.49
C ALA A 330 20.58 17.57 -20.81
N VAL A 331 21.79 17.12 -20.55
CA VAL A 331 22.89 17.95 -20.00
C VAL A 331 23.31 19.02 -20.99
N GLU A 332 23.48 18.70 -22.28
CA GLU A 332 23.82 19.66 -23.33
C GLU A 332 22.78 20.79 -23.45
N LEU A 333 21.49 20.47 -23.25
CA LEU A 333 20.39 21.44 -23.28
C LEU A 333 20.33 22.31 -22.02
N GLY A 334 21.20 22.09 -21.03
CA GLY A 334 21.27 22.86 -19.81
C GLY A 334 20.03 22.71 -18.93
N CYS A 335 19.44 21.52 -18.88
CA CYS A 335 18.28 21.25 -18.06
C CYS A 335 18.62 21.27 -16.57
N ASP A 336 17.76 21.89 -15.73
CA ASP A 336 17.95 21.98 -14.27
C ASP A 336 17.69 20.63 -13.56
N ALA A 337 16.91 19.76 -14.16
CA ALA A 337 16.64 18.40 -13.69
C ALA A 337 16.28 17.47 -14.85
N ILE A 338 16.60 16.19 -14.69
CA ILE A 338 16.36 15.13 -15.66
C ILE A 338 15.47 14.07 -15.03
N VAL A 339 14.44 13.67 -15.74
CA VAL A 339 13.56 12.54 -15.41
C VAL A 339 13.68 11.53 -16.52
N TYR A 340 14.20 10.35 -16.21
CA TYR A 340 14.27 9.23 -17.14
C TYR A 340 13.10 8.28 -16.88
N MET A 341 12.44 7.83 -17.93
CA MET A 341 11.31 6.91 -17.91
C MET A 341 11.54 5.78 -18.91
N GLY A 342 11.68 4.59 -18.39
CA GLY A 342 11.95 3.35 -19.14
C GLY A 342 11.80 2.13 -18.24
N ASP A 343 12.04 0.96 -18.79
CA ASP A 343 11.95 -0.34 -18.09
C ASP A 343 13.20 -0.68 -17.25
N MET A 344 14.22 0.19 -17.30
CA MET A 344 15.49 0.01 -16.59
C MET A 344 16.29 -1.24 -17.03
N ASP A 345 16.05 -1.74 -18.22
CA ASP A 345 16.76 -2.87 -18.82
C ASP A 345 17.70 -2.37 -19.94
N ALA A 346 18.87 -1.90 -19.56
CA ALA A 346 19.90 -1.42 -20.48
C ALA A 346 21.23 -2.11 -20.23
N SER A 347 22.01 -2.23 -21.28
CA SER A 347 23.30 -2.94 -21.28
C SER A 347 24.53 -2.04 -21.11
N ASP A 348 24.37 -0.74 -20.82
CA ASP A 348 25.45 0.25 -20.66
C ASP A 348 25.69 0.73 -19.23
#